data_863d85c121012579dd92054b0743dd7a
#
_entry.id   863d85c121012579dd92054b0743dd7a
#
_cell.length_a   1.000
_cell.length_b   1.000
_cell.length_c   1.000
_cell.angle_alpha   90.00
_cell.angle_beta   90.00
_cell.angle_gamma   90.00
#
_symmetry.space_group_name_H-M   'P 1'
#
loop_
_entity.id
_entity.type
_entity.pdbx_description
1 polymer ?
#
loop_
_entity_poly.entity_id
_entity_poly.type
_entity_poly.pdbx_seq_one_letter_code
_entity_poly.pdbx_strand_id
1 'polypeptide(L)'
;MAKLYFKYGAMGSSKTAQALITKYNYEENDMRVWLIKPSADTRDGAAILRSRIGLEAQVDIMTPGTDIYRLFGEKKKDSCDVIICDECQFLVPEQIDQLRAIVNDYSVPVLCFGLRTDFQTRLFPGSRRLMELADCIEEIKTMCDCGAKATVNARIDCEGHIVTQGAQVVLGGNDSYIAMCHKCYVAGIRERKTIKLHGQG
;
A
#
# COMPACT_ATOMS: atom_id res chain seq x y z
N MET A 1 3.09 21.38 12.37
CA MET A 1 1.78 20.73 12.49
C MET A 1 1.90 19.36 11.87
N ALA A 2 1.51 18.28 12.59
CA ALA A 2 1.51 16.92 12.06
C ALA A 2 0.57 16.81 10.85
N LYS A 3 0.84 15.85 9.96
CA LYS A 3 0.07 15.66 8.72
C LYS A 3 -0.23 14.19 8.48
N LEU A 4 -1.32 13.94 7.76
CA LEU A 4 -1.62 12.65 7.15
C LEU A 4 -1.05 12.65 5.73
N TYR A 5 -0.15 11.70 5.45
CA TYR A 5 0.48 11.53 4.14
C TYR A 5 -0.08 10.29 3.45
N PHE A 6 -0.37 10.39 2.17
CA PHE A 6 -0.66 9.25 1.32
C PHE A 6 0.38 9.13 0.20
N LYS A 7 1.25 8.14 0.32
CA LYS A 7 2.30 7.79 -0.65
C LYS A 7 1.87 6.55 -1.43
N TYR A 8 1.37 6.77 -2.64
CA TYR A 8 0.84 5.68 -3.44
C TYR A 8 1.72 5.40 -4.67
N GLY A 9 1.64 4.19 -5.21
CA GLY A 9 2.29 3.82 -6.46
C GLY A 9 1.77 2.50 -6.97
N ALA A 10 2.01 2.19 -8.24
CA ALA A 10 1.70 0.89 -8.80
C ALA A 10 2.53 -0.22 -8.13
N MET A 11 2.19 -1.47 -8.37
CA MET A 11 2.98 -2.61 -7.88
C MET A 11 4.42 -2.51 -8.39
N GLY A 12 5.39 -2.97 -7.58
CA GLY A 12 6.81 -2.84 -7.94
C GLY A 12 7.41 -1.43 -7.81
N SER A 13 6.67 -0.44 -7.25
CA SER A 13 7.20 0.92 -7.01
C SER A 13 7.99 1.08 -5.71
N SER A 14 8.42 -0.01 -5.08
CA SER A 14 9.24 -0.03 -3.85
C SER A 14 8.60 0.64 -2.63
N LYS A 15 7.26 0.68 -2.53
CA LYS A 15 6.52 1.29 -1.40
C LYS A 15 6.96 0.75 -0.04
N THR A 16 6.93 -0.57 0.14
CA THR A 16 7.35 -1.23 1.38
C THR A 16 8.81 -0.93 1.73
N ALA A 17 9.72 -0.90 0.74
CA ALA A 17 11.10 -0.51 0.97
C ALA A 17 11.22 0.94 1.46
N GLN A 18 10.47 1.87 0.84
CA GLN A 18 10.46 3.27 1.28
C GLN A 18 9.83 3.43 2.67
N ALA A 19 8.78 2.66 3.00
CA ALA A 19 8.20 2.65 4.35
C ALA A 19 9.24 2.21 5.39
N LEU A 20 9.99 1.13 5.12
CA LEU A 20 11.03 0.62 6.00
C LEU A 20 12.26 1.55 6.10
N ILE A 21 12.69 2.16 4.99
CA ILE A 21 13.74 3.19 5.01
C ILE A 21 13.28 4.42 5.80
N THR A 22 12.04 4.85 5.63
CA THR A 22 11.47 5.96 6.39
C THR A 22 11.44 5.63 7.88
N LYS A 23 11.01 4.41 8.25
CA LYS A 23 11.08 3.92 9.64
C LYS A 23 12.49 4.01 10.19
N TYR A 24 13.47 3.45 9.48
CA TYR A 24 14.88 3.50 9.87
C TYR A 24 15.36 4.94 10.12
N ASN A 25 15.05 5.87 9.20
CA ASN A 25 15.47 7.28 9.34
C ASN A 25 14.87 7.98 10.57
N TYR A 26 13.64 7.63 10.95
CA TYR A 26 13.05 8.14 12.20
C TYR A 26 13.77 7.58 13.42
N GLU A 27 14.02 6.27 13.43
CA GLU A 27 14.67 5.58 14.55
C GLU A 27 16.14 6.00 14.75
N GLU A 28 16.89 6.29 13.67
CA GLU A 28 18.24 6.88 13.73
C GLU A 28 18.26 8.27 14.39
N ASN A 29 17.11 8.94 14.48
CA ASN A 29 16.93 10.22 15.17
C ASN A 29 16.20 10.08 16.51
N ASP A 30 16.29 8.91 17.14
CA ASP A 30 15.68 8.59 18.44
C ASP A 30 14.14 8.75 18.46
N MET A 31 13.48 8.72 17.30
CA MET A 31 12.02 8.77 17.19
C MET A 31 11.41 7.38 17.17
N ARG A 32 10.35 7.18 17.92
CA ARG A 32 9.67 5.90 18.05
C ARG A 32 8.59 5.73 16.98
N VAL A 33 8.75 4.70 16.16
CA VAL A 33 7.85 4.40 15.05
C VAL A 33 6.86 3.32 15.43
N TRP A 34 5.57 3.58 15.20
CA TRP A 34 4.56 2.53 15.21
C TRP A 34 4.28 2.08 13.78
N LEU A 35 4.81 0.91 13.43
CA LEU A 35 4.61 0.29 12.12
C LEU A 35 3.38 -0.61 12.15
N ILE A 36 2.44 -0.37 11.23
CA ILE A 36 1.18 -1.13 11.13
C ILE A 36 0.92 -1.60 9.71
N LYS A 37 0.20 -2.71 9.55
CA LYS A 37 -0.37 -3.16 8.27
C LYS A 37 -1.73 -3.82 8.45
N PRO A 38 -2.62 -3.81 7.42
CA PRO A 38 -3.87 -4.54 7.44
C PRO A 38 -3.66 -6.06 7.46
N SER A 39 -4.57 -6.78 8.11
CA SER A 39 -4.55 -8.26 8.17
C SER A 39 -4.80 -8.94 6.83
N ALA A 40 -5.31 -8.23 5.83
CA ALA A 40 -5.48 -8.74 4.48
C ALA A 40 -4.14 -9.04 3.78
N ASP A 41 -3.02 -8.46 4.24
CA ASP A 41 -1.70 -8.78 3.74
C ASP A 41 -1.02 -9.85 4.61
N THR A 42 -1.04 -11.10 4.12
CA THR A 42 -0.48 -12.27 4.81
C THR A 42 0.77 -12.83 4.14
N ARG A 43 1.32 -12.17 3.11
CA ARG A 43 2.40 -12.68 2.25
C ARG A 43 3.67 -13.05 3.01
N ASP A 44 4.04 -12.29 4.03
CA ASP A 44 5.29 -12.45 4.79
C ASP A 44 5.08 -13.03 6.20
N GLY A 45 3.90 -13.59 6.46
CA GLY A 45 3.47 -13.94 7.82
C GLY A 45 2.84 -12.76 8.55
N ALA A 46 2.15 -13.05 9.66
CA ALA A 46 1.29 -12.03 10.29
C ALA A 46 2.07 -10.84 10.88
N ALA A 47 3.22 -11.05 11.49
CA ALA A 47 3.90 -10.03 12.30
C ALA A 47 5.16 -9.44 11.66
N ILE A 48 5.42 -9.72 10.38
CA ILE A 48 6.61 -9.23 9.66
C ILE A 48 6.17 -8.46 8.42
N LEU A 49 6.81 -7.31 8.19
CA LEU A 49 6.77 -6.58 6.95
C LEU A 49 8.11 -6.76 6.23
N ARG A 50 8.09 -7.29 5.01
CA ARG A 50 9.30 -7.54 4.22
C ARG A 50 9.23 -6.88 2.86
N SER A 51 10.28 -6.16 2.49
CA SER A 51 10.46 -5.61 1.15
C SER A 51 11.13 -6.62 0.20
N ARG A 52 10.92 -6.46 -1.10
CA ARG A 52 11.59 -7.30 -2.12
C ARG A 52 13.12 -7.17 -2.14
N ILE A 53 13.67 -6.09 -1.56
CA ILE A 53 15.12 -5.86 -1.45
C ILE A 53 15.70 -6.38 -0.12
N GLY A 54 14.93 -7.17 0.64
CA GLY A 54 15.40 -7.85 1.84
C GLY A 54 15.30 -7.03 3.14
N LEU A 55 14.79 -5.78 3.12
CA LEU A 55 14.51 -5.06 4.37
C LEU A 55 13.30 -5.67 5.05
N GLU A 56 13.36 -5.82 6.38
CA GLU A 56 12.26 -6.36 7.17
C GLU A 56 12.15 -5.69 8.54
N ALA A 57 10.94 -5.67 9.09
CA ALA A 57 10.67 -5.19 10.44
C ALA A 57 9.43 -5.88 11.03
N GLN A 58 9.35 -5.91 12.36
CA GLN A 58 8.12 -6.29 13.06
C GLN A 58 7.03 -5.25 12.82
N VAL A 59 5.78 -5.71 12.71
CA VAL A 59 4.63 -4.88 12.37
C VAL A 59 3.41 -5.30 13.18
N ASP A 60 2.62 -4.35 13.66
CA ASP A 60 1.33 -4.61 14.29
C ASP A 60 0.23 -4.77 13.23
N ILE A 61 -0.61 -5.79 13.39
CA ILE A 61 -1.65 -6.15 12.43
C ILE A 61 -2.97 -5.49 12.79
N MET A 62 -3.57 -4.82 11.81
CA MET A 62 -4.88 -4.19 11.92
C MET A 62 -5.94 -5.05 11.22
N THR A 63 -6.82 -5.69 11.98
CA THR A 63 -8.01 -6.35 11.41
C THR A 63 -9.08 -5.30 11.07
N PRO A 64 -10.06 -5.60 10.22
CA PRO A 64 -11.16 -4.65 9.93
C PRO A 64 -11.93 -4.19 11.17
N GLY A 65 -11.96 -5.01 12.25
CA GLY A 65 -12.60 -4.66 13.51
C GLY A 65 -11.69 -3.96 14.52
N THR A 66 -10.41 -3.70 14.20
CA THR A 66 -9.49 -3.01 15.08
C THR A 66 -9.82 -1.52 15.14
N ASP A 67 -10.11 -1.00 16.32
CA ASP A 67 -10.19 0.43 16.59
C ASP A 67 -8.78 0.98 16.82
N ILE A 68 -8.20 1.57 15.75
CA ILE A 68 -6.82 2.08 15.75
C ILE A 68 -6.67 3.28 16.67
N TYR A 69 -7.69 4.15 16.74
CA TYR A 69 -7.65 5.35 17.58
C TYR A 69 -7.61 4.98 19.06
N ARG A 70 -8.49 4.07 19.46
CA ARG A 70 -8.53 3.55 20.84
C ARG A 70 -7.22 2.83 21.19
N LEU A 71 -6.74 1.94 20.32
CA LEU A 71 -5.49 1.20 20.52
C LEU A 71 -4.30 2.15 20.68
N PHE A 72 -4.26 3.22 19.87
CA PHE A 72 -3.24 4.25 19.98
C PHE A 72 -3.31 4.96 21.35
N GLY A 73 -4.48 5.45 21.72
CA GLY A 73 -4.68 6.17 22.97
C GLY A 73 -4.36 5.35 24.23
N GLU A 74 -4.67 4.05 24.21
CA GLU A 74 -4.43 3.16 25.35
C GLU A 74 -2.96 2.68 25.45
N LYS A 75 -2.28 2.43 24.32
CA LYS A 75 -1.01 1.70 24.33
C LYS A 75 0.16 2.42 23.68
N LYS A 76 -0.07 3.40 22.83
CA LYS A 76 0.98 3.97 21.98
C LYS A 76 1.23 5.47 22.16
N LYS A 77 0.27 6.25 22.67
CA LYS A 77 0.34 7.72 22.75
C LYS A 77 1.62 8.25 23.41
N ASP A 78 2.14 7.56 24.43
CA ASP A 78 3.33 7.98 25.17
C ASP A 78 4.63 7.34 24.62
N SER A 79 4.55 6.52 23.58
CA SER A 79 5.65 5.73 23.03
C SER A 79 5.71 5.74 21.49
N CYS A 80 5.05 6.71 20.84
CA CYS A 80 5.00 6.79 19.38
C CYS A 80 5.11 8.24 18.93
N ASP A 81 6.09 8.51 18.09
CA ASP A 81 6.36 9.84 17.52
C ASP A 81 5.89 9.91 16.06
N VAL A 82 5.70 8.76 15.40
CA VAL A 82 5.21 8.65 14.02
C VAL A 82 4.53 7.31 13.78
N ILE A 83 3.46 7.29 13.00
CA ILE A 83 2.81 6.06 12.51
C ILE A 83 3.16 5.85 11.05
N ILE A 84 3.61 4.64 10.70
CA ILE A 84 3.81 4.21 9.32
C ILE A 84 2.88 3.03 9.05
N CYS A 85 2.01 3.17 8.04
CA CYS A 85 1.09 2.13 7.60
C CYS A 85 1.46 1.67 6.19
N ASP A 86 1.82 0.40 6.02
CA ASP A 86 1.99 -0.19 4.69
C ASP A 86 0.71 -0.92 4.25
N GLU A 87 0.54 -1.12 2.95
CA GLU A 87 -0.62 -1.73 2.29
C GLU A 87 -1.96 -1.08 2.73
N CYS A 88 -1.92 0.23 3.00
CA CYS A 88 -3.03 1.01 3.56
C CYS A 88 -4.33 0.96 2.74
N GLN A 89 -4.29 0.56 1.46
CA GLN A 89 -5.48 0.38 0.64
C GLN A 89 -6.46 -0.66 1.19
N PHE A 90 -5.97 -1.59 2.02
CA PHE A 90 -6.79 -2.64 2.64
C PHE A 90 -7.38 -2.25 4.00
N LEU A 91 -7.06 -1.07 4.53
CA LEU A 91 -7.78 -0.52 5.69
C LEU A 91 -9.21 -0.16 5.28
N VAL A 92 -10.14 -0.33 6.21
CA VAL A 92 -11.51 0.16 6.02
C VAL A 92 -11.55 1.69 6.17
N PRO A 93 -12.51 2.40 5.54
CA PRO A 93 -12.59 3.86 5.58
C PRO A 93 -12.58 4.43 7.01
N GLU A 94 -13.27 3.77 7.93
CA GLU A 94 -13.34 4.15 9.35
C GLU A 94 -11.97 4.15 10.03
N GLN A 95 -11.09 3.23 9.65
CA GLN A 95 -9.70 3.19 10.16
C GLN A 95 -8.86 4.35 9.61
N ILE A 96 -9.12 4.79 8.39
CA ILE A 96 -8.50 6.01 7.85
C ILE A 96 -8.98 7.25 8.61
N ASP A 97 -10.28 7.33 8.94
CA ASP A 97 -10.83 8.41 9.79
C ASP A 97 -10.16 8.41 11.18
N GLN A 98 -9.93 7.24 11.76
CA GLN A 98 -9.23 7.08 13.03
C GLN A 98 -7.77 7.54 12.94
N LEU A 99 -7.05 7.21 11.87
CA LEU A 99 -5.68 7.70 11.64
C LEU A 99 -5.68 9.23 11.48
N ARG A 100 -6.67 9.82 10.81
CA ARG A 100 -6.83 11.28 10.72
C ARG A 100 -7.08 11.91 12.08
N ALA A 101 -7.94 11.29 12.91
CA ALA A 101 -8.20 11.75 14.27
C ALA A 101 -6.92 11.75 15.13
N ILE A 102 -6.08 10.71 15.03
CA ILE A 102 -4.79 10.66 15.72
C ILE A 102 -3.89 11.85 15.32
N VAL A 103 -3.81 12.18 14.03
CA VAL A 103 -3.05 13.35 13.56
C VAL A 103 -3.55 14.63 14.21
N ASN A 104 -4.87 14.80 14.30
CA ASN A 104 -5.49 16.02 14.84
C ASN A 104 -5.34 16.13 16.36
N ASP A 105 -5.61 15.05 17.08
CA ASP A 105 -5.79 15.09 18.55
C ASP A 105 -4.47 14.90 19.29
N TYR A 106 -3.54 14.10 18.70
CA TYR A 106 -2.26 13.80 19.33
C TYR A 106 -1.07 14.49 18.64
N SER A 107 -1.29 15.18 17.54
CA SER A 107 -0.21 15.80 16.73
C SER A 107 0.88 14.83 16.30
N VAL A 108 0.51 13.57 16.03
CA VAL A 108 1.41 12.51 15.54
C VAL A 108 1.26 12.38 14.02
N PRO A 109 2.32 12.53 13.22
CA PRO A 109 2.25 12.34 11.79
C PRO A 109 1.98 10.89 11.42
N VAL A 110 1.18 10.68 10.35
CA VAL A 110 0.83 9.36 9.83
C VAL A 110 1.22 9.28 8.36
N LEU A 111 2.05 8.30 8.01
CA LEU A 111 2.50 8.04 6.65
C LEU A 111 1.88 6.72 6.15
N CYS A 112 0.96 6.81 5.19
CA CYS A 112 0.27 5.68 4.58
C CYS A 112 0.89 5.35 3.23
N PHE A 113 1.40 4.12 3.07
CA PHE A 113 1.93 3.59 1.82
C PHE A 113 0.96 2.56 1.25
N GLY A 114 0.67 2.63 -0.04
CA GLY A 114 -0.25 1.67 -0.63
C GLY A 114 -0.51 1.82 -2.13
N LEU A 115 -1.42 0.99 -2.63
CA LEU A 115 -1.92 1.07 -3.99
C LEU A 115 -3.03 2.12 -4.08
N ARG A 116 -3.11 2.82 -5.21
CA ARG A 116 -4.24 3.72 -5.49
C ARG A 116 -5.47 2.93 -5.94
N THR A 117 -5.29 2.10 -6.97
CA THR A 117 -6.37 1.39 -7.66
C THR A 117 -6.08 -0.10 -7.75
N ASP A 118 -7.14 -0.87 -7.88
CA ASP A 118 -7.11 -2.30 -8.22
C ASP A 118 -6.79 -2.54 -9.72
N PHE A 119 -6.87 -3.80 -10.13
CA PHE A 119 -6.63 -4.23 -11.51
C PHE A 119 -7.70 -3.75 -12.51
N GLN A 120 -8.87 -3.35 -12.04
CA GLN A 120 -9.94 -2.76 -12.83
C GLN A 120 -9.85 -1.23 -12.90
N THR A 121 -8.75 -0.64 -12.38
CA THR A 121 -8.53 0.80 -12.27
C THR A 121 -9.51 1.53 -11.32
N ARG A 122 -10.16 0.80 -10.41
CA ARG A 122 -11.06 1.35 -9.40
C ARG A 122 -10.31 1.59 -8.09
N LEU A 123 -10.61 2.69 -7.43
CA LEU A 123 -10.03 2.98 -6.12
C LEU A 123 -10.38 1.90 -5.09
N PHE A 124 -9.40 1.48 -4.29
CA PHE A 124 -9.68 0.74 -3.08
C PHE A 124 -10.40 1.62 -2.05
N PRO A 125 -11.25 1.05 -1.17
CA PRO A 125 -11.98 1.85 -0.17
C PRO A 125 -11.05 2.70 0.72
N GLY A 126 -9.99 2.11 1.27
CA GLY A 126 -9.01 2.84 2.09
C GLY A 126 -8.27 3.92 1.30
N SER A 127 -7.88 3.64 0.05
CA SER A 127 -7.22 4.63 -0.81
C SER A 127 -8.14 5.78 -1.20
N ARG A 128 -9.43 5.51 -1.43
CA ARG A 128 -10.43 6.55 -1.67
C ARG A 128 -10.49 7.50 -0.49
N ARG A 129 -10.59 6.94 0.74
CA ARG A 129 -10.68 7.75 1.94
C ARG A 129 -9.41 8.55 2.21
N LEU A 130 -8.23 7.98 1.92
CA LEU A 130 -6.96 8.71 1.98
C LEU A 130 -6.88 9.86 0.96
N MET A 131 -7.37 9.67 -0.27
CA MET A 131 -7.45 10.74 -1.27
C MET A 131 -8.33 11.92 -0.81
N GLU A 132 -9.35 11.64 0.01
CA GLU A 132 -10.26 12.66 0.56
C GLU A 132 -9.65 13.41 1.75
N LEU A 133 -8.81 12.75 2.58
CA LEU A 133 -8.41 13.26 3.89
C LEU A 133 -6.94 13.63 4.03
N ALA A 134 -6.05 13.13 3.17
CA ALA A 134 -4.62 13.35 3.31
C ALA A 134 -4.23 14.82 3.06
N ASP A 135 -3.38 15.37 3.92
CA ASP A 135 -2.80 16.70 3.77
C ASP A 135 -1.75 16.74 2.66
N CYS A 136 -1.10 15.59 2.38
CA CYS A 136 -0.07 15.46 1.36
C CYS A 136 -0.24 14.14 0.61
N ILE A 137 -0.31 14.22 -0.71
CA ILE A 137 -0.49 13.07 -1.59
C ILE A 137 0.69 13.02 -2.56
N GLU A 138 1.44 11.92 -2.53
CA GLU A 138 2.64 11.73 -3.33
C GLU A 138 2.58 10.45 -4.15
N GLU A 139 2.99 10.51 -5.42
CA GLU A 139 3.09 9.33 -6.27
C GLU A 139 4.53 8.78 -6.28
N ILE A 140 4.69 7.53 -5.85
CA ILE A 140 5.93 6.77 -6.01
C ILE A 140 5.90 6.14 -7.41
N LYS A 141 6.72 6.69 -8.29
CA LYS A 141 6.72 6.33 -9.71
C LYS A 141 7.39 4.97 -9.94
N THR A 142 6.85 4.22 -10.91
CA THR A 142 7.50 3.06 -11.51
C THR A 142 7.24 3.04 -13.01
N MET A 143 7.92 2.17 -13.74
CA MET A 143 7.90 2.17 -15.19
C MET A 143 7.13 0.97 -15.75
N CYS A 144 6.46 1.18 -16.85
CA CYS A 144 5.92 0.16 -17.73
C CYS A 144 7.04 -0.33 -18.67
N ASP A 145 6.94 -1.56 -19.16
CA ASP A 145 7.92 -2.15 -20.10
C ASP A 145 8.12 -1.31 -21.36
N CYS A 146 7.14 -0.49 -21.74
CA CYS A 146 7.28 0.44 -22.87
C CYS A 146 8.07 1.72 -22.55
N GLY A 147 8.61 1.87 -21.34
CA GLY A 147 9.34 3.04 -20.86
C GLY A 147 8.46 4.19 -20.33
N ALA A 148 7.13 4.11 -20.46
CA ALA A 148 6.24 5.12 -19.91
C ALA A 148 5.99 4.88 -18.41
N LYS A 149 5.53 5.92 -17.69
CA LYS A 149 5.11 5.79 -16.28
C LYS A 149 3.98 4.76 -16.15
N ALA A 150 4.15 3.77 -15.27
CA ALA A 150 3.11 2.81 -14.94
C ALA A 150 2.11 3.41 -13.94
N THR A 151 0.82 3.24 -14.22
CA THR A 151 -0.27 3.79 -13.41
C THR A 151 -1.37 2.76 -13.12
N VAL A 152 -1.29 1.58 -13.73
CA VAL A 152 -2.27 0.49 -13.63
C VAL A 152 -1.57 -0.75 -13.08
N ASN A 153 -2.27 -1.49 -12.22
CA ASN A 153 -1.86 -2.79 -11.73
C ASN A 153 -2.62 -3.86 -12.53
N ALA A 154 -2.12 -4.23 -13.72
CA ALA A 154 -2.76 -5.22 -14.55
C ALA A 154 -2.64 -6.62 -13.90
N ARG A 155 -3.76 -7.30 -13.74
CA ARG A 155 -3.81 -8.69 -13.29
C ARG A 155 -3.73 -9.61 -14.49
N ILE A 156 -2.84 -10.58 -14.45
CA ILE A 156 -2.52 -11.47 -15.57
C ILE A 156 -2.87 -12.90 -15.15
N ASP A 157 -3.62 -13.60 -15.98
CA ASP A 157 -3.95 -15.02 -15.79
C ASP A 157 -2.76 -15.95 -16.15
N CYS A 158 -2.96 -17.26 -15.99
CA CYS A 158 -1.95 -18.27 -16.29
C CYS A 158 -1.62 -18.38 -17.79
N GLU A 159 -2.47 -17.84 -18.67
CA GLU A 159 -2.25 -17.80 -20.13
C GLU A 159 -1.55 -16.50 -20.58
N GLY A 160 -1.32 -15.58 -19.65
CA GLY A 160 -0.69 -14.30 -19.92
C GLY A 160 -1.66 -13.20 -20.37
N HIS A 161 -2.95 -13.38 -20.24
CA HIS A 161 -3.96 -12.38 -20.64
C HIS A 161 -4.36 -11.48 -19.47
N ILE A 162 -4.72 -10.23 -19.79
CA ILE A 162 -5.21 -9.27 -18.80
C ILE A 162 -6.61 -9.67 -18.33
N VAL A 163 -6.76 -9.86 -17.04
CA VAL A 163 -8.03 -10.14 -16.38
C VAL A 163 -8.77 -8.81 -16.16
N THR A 164 -10.01 -8.73 -16.63
CA THR A 164 -10.86 -7.52 -16.53
C THR A 164 -12.02 -7.65 -15.56
N GLN A 165 -12.32 -8.87 -15.07
CA GLN A 165 -13.42 -9.16 -14.17
C GLN A 165 -12.97 -10.07 -13.03
N GLY A 166 -13.68 -10.01 -11.91
CA GLY A 166 -13.42 -10.85 -10.75
C GLY A 166 -13.35 -10.08 -9.45
N ALA A 167 -13.05 -10.77 -8.35
CA ALA A 167 -12.90 -10.18 -7.04
C ALA A 167 -11.75 -9.17 -7.01
N GLN A 168 -11.91 -8.07 -6.27
CA GLN A 168 -10.90 -7.00 -6.16
C GLN A 168 -9.56 -7.50 -5.64
N VAL A 169 -9.59 -8.45 -4.71
CA VAL A 169 -8.41 -9.10 -4.13
C VAL A 169 -8.54 -10.59 -4.29
N VAL A 170 -7.50 -11.25 -4.78
CA VAL A 170 -7.36 -12.71 -4.78
C VAL A 170 -6.11 -13.06 -3.99
N LEU A 171 -6.29 -13.73 -2.85
CA LEU A 171 -5.21 -14.22 -2.02
C LEU A 171 -4.85 -15.64 -2.48
N GLY A 172 -3.56 -15.89 -2.74
CA GLY A 172 -3.03 -17.23 -3.03
C GLY A 172 -3.41 -17.81 -4.40
N GLY A 173 -3.88 -17.01 -5.36
CA GLY A 173 -4.12 -17.44 -6.72
C GLY A 173 -2.85 -17.48 -7.59
N ASN A 174 -2.90 -18.23 -8.71
CA ASN A 174 -1.85 -18.29 -9.72
C ASN A 174 -1.74 -16.99 -10.55
N ASP A 175 -2.52 -15.98 -10.23
CA ASP A 175 -2.53 -14.72 -10.94
C ASP A 175 -1.34 -13.86 -10.55
N SER A 176 -0.72 -13.26 -11.54
CA SER A 176 0.36 -12.29 -11.36
C SER A 176 -0.11 -10.88 -11.64
N TYR A 177 0.57 -9.90 -11.05
CA TYR A 177 0.27 -8.50 -11.28
C TYR A 177 1.47 -7.79 -11.90
N ILE A 178 1.21 -6.97 -12.92
CA ILE A 178 2.23 -6.18 -13.62
C ILE A 178 1.84 -4.71 -13.59
N ALA A 179 2.83 -3.86 -13.30
CA ALA A 179 2.66 -2.42 -13.40
C ALA A 179 2.72 -1.99 -14.87
N MET A 180 1.68 -1.35 -15.37
CA MET A 180 1.56 -0.94 -16.77
C MET A 180 1.13 0.52 -16.90
N CYS A 181 1.50 1.17 -18.01
CA CYS A 181 0.85 2.41 -18.38
C CYS A 181 -0.55 2.12 -18.94
N HIS A 182 -1.46 3.09 -18.83
CA HIS A 182 -2.85 2.90 -19.27
C HIS A 182 -2.97 2.55 -20.77
N LYS A 183 -2.09 3.08 -21.62
CA LYS A 183 -2.05 2.77 -23.05
C LYS A 183 -1.77 1.28 -23.29
N CYS A 184 -0.74 0.72 -22.66
CA CYS A 184 -0.40 -0.70 -22.78
C CYS A 184 -1.48 -1.60 -22.20
N TYR A 185 -2.09 -1.21 -21.08
CA TYR A 185 -3.22 -1.92 -20.46
C TYR A 185 -4.41 -2.04 -21.43
N VAL A 186 -4.85 -0.93 -22.02
CA VAL A 186 -5.98 -0.93 -22.97
C VAL A 186 -5.64 -1.72 -24.24
N ALA A 187 -4.42 -1.57 -24.77
CA ALA A 187 -3.97 -2.34 -25.93
C ALA A 187 -3.94 -3.84 -25.64
N GLY A 188 -3.43 -4.25 -24.47
CA GLY A 188 -3.40 -5.65 -24.04
C GLY A 188 -4.79 -6.29 -23.96
N ILE A 189 -5.79 -5.55 -23.46
CA ILE A 189 -7.18 -6.00 -23.42
C ILE A 189 -7.76 -6.14 -24.82
N ARG A 190 -7.62 -5.13 -25.68
CA ARG A 190 -8.21 -5.09 -27.03
C ARG A 190 -7.66 -6.17 -27.95
N GLU A 191 -6.35 -6.37 -27.90
CA GLU A 191 -5.63 -7.25 -28.81
C GLU A 191 -5.45 -8.66 -28.24
N ARG A 192 -5.93 -8.93 -27.01
CA ARG A 192 -5.70 -10.18 -26.28
C ARG A 192 -4.25 -10.64 -26.31
N LYS A 193 -3.33 -9.67 -26.17
CA LYS A 193 -1.88 -9.96 -26.19
C LYS A 193 -1.50 -10.82 -25.00
N THR A 194 -0.73 -11.87 -25.26
CA THR A 194 0.00 -12.60 -24.21
C THR A 194 1.12 -11.73 -23.66
N ILE A 195 1.08 -11.45 -22.36
CA ILE A 195 2.06 -10.63 -21.65
C ILE A 195 3.06 -11.56 -20.97
N LYS A 196 4.33 -11.35 -21.24
CA LYS A 196 5.40 -12.12 -20.59
C LYS A 196 5.63 -11.58 -19.18
N LEU A 197 5.58 -12.48 -18.19
CA LEU A 197 5.95 -12.18 -16.82
C LEU A 197 7.48 -12.12 -16.72
N HIS A 198 8.06 -10.95 -16.41
CA HIS A 198 9.48 -10.83 -16.14
C HIS A 198 9.77 -11.29 -14.70
N GLY A 199 10.62 -12.30 -14.56
CA GLY A 199 11.25 -12.65 -13.29
C GLY A 199 10.48 -13.62 -12.40
N GLN A 200 10.14 -14.80 -12.92
CA GLN A 200 10.09 -16.01 -12.11
C GLN A 200 11.39 -16.79 -12.41
N GLY A 201 12.45 -16.44 -11.72
CA GLY A 201 13.72 -17.12 -11.66
C GLY A 201 14.14 -17.20 -10.22
#